data_311c5cb7cd3b47f7a28286f0089ba433
#
_entry.id   311c5cb7cd3b47f7a28286f0089ba433
#
_cell.length_a   1.000
_cell.length_b   1.000
_cell.length_c   1.000
_cell.angle_alpha   90.00
_cell.angle_beta   90.00
_cell.angle_gamma   90.00
#
_symmetry.space_group_name_H-M   'P 1'
#
loop_
_entity.id
_entity.type
_entity.pdbx_description
1 polymer ?
#
loop_
_entity_poly.entity_id
_entity_poly.type
_entity_poly.pdbx_seq_one_letter_code
_entity_poly.pdbx_strand_id
1 'polypeptide(L)'
;MADSKIELRSEKVRHIIGEIPSGIVRYGITIITIVLLVLLVGAYFIPYPDTISARIEMTDRQQGTVDIPYKYVNTVKKGKNVSIELEGYDTEMYGAANGTITATSPTPRQTAEGSVFTAQVKVTDCKYKIISGMTGTASILVSNESVLQRIVQRITNII
;
A
#
# COMPACT_ATOMS: atom_id res chain seq x y z
N MET A 1 42.22 30.68 54.14
CA MET A 1 41.46 29.42 54.35
C MET A 1 40.07 29.45 53.67
N ALA A 2 39.94 30.11 52.54
CA ALA A 2 38.66 30.18 51.80
C ALA A 2 38.64 29.46 50.43
N ASP A 3 39.80 29.08 49.92
CA ASP A 3 39.92 28.48 48.56
C ASP A 3 39.54 27.02 48.47
N SER A 4 39.71 26.24 49.55
CA SER A 4 39.43 24.79 49.48
C SER A 4 37.95 24.39 49.35
N LYS A 5 37.01 25.32 49.70
CA LYS A 5 35.57 25.06 49.59
C LYS A 5 34.99 25.28 48.20
N ILE A 6 35.69 26.07 47.38
CA ILE A 6 35.23 26.39 46.02
C ILE A 6 35.61 25.25 45.05
N GLU A 7 36.81 24.66 45.21
CA GLU A 7 37.24 23.54 44.40
C GLU A 7 36.42 22.28 44.60
N LEU A 8 36.07 21.92 45.82
CA LEU A 8 35.21 20.78 46.14
C LEU A 8 33.80 20.89 45.59
N ARG A 9 33.31 22.10 45.36
CA ARG A 9 31.97 22.32 44.75
C ARG A 9 32.03 22.21 43.24
N SER A 10 33.11 22.61 42.61
CA SER A 10 33.28 22.49 41.16
C SER A 10 33.55 21.07 40.72
N GLU A 11 34.25 20.25 41.50
CA GLU A 11 34.46 18.83 41.19
C GLU A 11 33.16 18.01 41.31
N LYS A 12 32.33 18.26 42.33
CA LYS A 12 31.03 17.59 42.47
C LYS A 12 30.06 17.95 41.31
N VAL A 13 30.10 19.20 40.86
CA VAL A 13 29.28 19.64 39.71
C VAL A 13 29.81 19.06 38.39
N ARG A 14 31.10 18.97 38.23
CA ARG A 14 31.72 18.33 37.07
C ARG A 14 31.40 16.83 36.98
N HIS A 15 31.35 16.14 38.11
CA HIS A 15 30.98 14.71 38.15
C HIS A 15 29.52 14.44 37.85
N ILE A 16 28.62 15.39 38.12
CA ILE A 16 27.19 15.26 37.85
C ILE A 16 26.87 15.54 36.38
N ILE A 17 27.67 16.39 35.71
CA ILE A 17 27.41 16.80 34.31
C ILE A 17 28.23 15.97 33.27
N GLY A 18 29.29 15.27 33.71
CA GLY A 18 30.30 14.67 32.82
C GLY A 18 30.23 13.17 32.60
N GLU A 19 29.48 12.42 33.38
CA GLU A 19 29.43 10.97 33.23
C GLU A 19 28.07 10.49 32.72
N ILE A 20 27.88 10.58 31.40
CA ILE A 20 26.91 9.72 30.74
C ILE A 20 27.42 8.29 30.95
N PRO A 21 26.69 7.41 31.66
CA PRO A 21 27.15 6.06 31.90
C PRO A 21 27.47 5.40 30.57
N SER A 22 28.72 5.01 30.35
CA SER A 22 29.19 4.39 29.11
C SER A 22 28.34 3.17 28.70
N GLY A 23 27.72 2.52 29.67
CA GLY A 23 26.75 1.45 29.46
C GLY A 23 25.48 1.90 28.73
N ILE A 24 24.88 3.03 29.09
CA ILE A 24 23.64 3.52 28.46
C ILE A 24 23.89 3.85 26.97
N VAL A 25 25.01 4.51 26.67
CA VAL A 25 25.36 4.82 25.27
C VAL A 25 25.63 3.55 24.47
N ARG A 26 26.40 2.61 25.02
CA ARG A 26 26.75 1.35 24.36
C ARG A 26 25.54 0.45 24.13
N TYR A 27 24.72 0.21 25.16
CA TYR A 27 23.53 -0.63 25.05
C TYR A 27 22.39 0.08 24.33
N GLY A 28 22.23 1.39 24.49
CA GLY A 28 21.22 2.18 23.80
C GLY A 28 21.38 2.10 22.29
N ILE A 29 22.59 2.31 21.77
CA ILE A 29 22.87 2.19 20.32
C ILE A 29 22.59 0.77 19.84
N THR A 30 23.02 -0.25 20.59
CA THR A 30 22.81 -1.67 20.22
C THR A 30 21.31 -2.01 20.17
N ILE A 31 20.54 -1.58 21.15
CA ILE A 31 19.09 -1.82 21.18
C ILE A 31 18.41 -1.13 20.00
N ILE A 32 18.74 0.13 19.73
CA ILE A 32 18.17 0.88 18.59
C ILE A 32 18.50 0.18 17.28
N THR A 33 19.75 -0.27 17.11
CA THR A 33 20.16 -0.99 15.90
C THR A 33 19.39 -2.29 15.72
N ILE A 34 19.21 -3.06 16.78
CA ILE A 34 18.43 -4.32 16.74
C ILE A 34 16.97 -4.03 16.38
N VAL A 35 16.34 -3.05 17.03
CA VAL A 35 14.96 -2.65 16.75
C VAL A 35 14.81 -2.21 15.28
N LEU A 36 15.73 -1.38 14.79
CA LEU A 36 15.72 -0.93 13.40
C LEU A 36 15.82 -2.11 12.42
N LEU A 37 16.70 -3.08 12.73
CA LEU A 37 16.90 -4.26 11.90
C LEU A 37 15.66 -5.16 11.89
N VAL A 38 15.01 -5.35 13.03
CA VAL A 38 13.74 -6.10 13.13
C VAL A 38 12.63 -5.40 12.35
N LEU A 39 12.51 -4.06 12.43
CA LEU A 39 11.55 -3.29 11.64
C LEU A 39 11.82 -3.40 10.14
N LEU A 40 13.07 -3.37 9.72
CA LEU A 40 13.47 -3.53 8.32
C LEU A 40 13.09 -4.92 7.77
N VAL A 41 13.36 -5.97 8.55
CA VAL A 41 12.94 -7.34 8.22
C VAL A 41 11.41 -7.44 8.17
N GLY A 42 10.71 -6.86 9.15
CA GLY A 42 9.25 -6.82 9.16
C GLY A 42 8.68 -6.12 7.92
N ALA A 43 9.23 -4.99 7.54
CA ALA A 43 8.80 -4.24 6.34
C ALA A 43 9.00 -5.03 5.03
N TYR A 44 9.94 -5.96 4.99
CA TYR A 44 10.12 -6.84 3.83
C TYR A 44 8.97 -7.85 3.69
N PHE A 45 8.44 -8.36 4.81
CA PHE A 45 7.36 -9.35 4.81
C PHE A 45 5.95 -8.77 4.65
N ILE A 46 5.77 -7.46 4.84
CA ILE A 46 4.47 -6.82 4.71
C ILE A 46 4.21 -6.51 3.22
N PRO A 47 3.31 -7.23 2.54
CA PRO A 47 2.91 -6.88 1.18
C PRO A 47 2.07 -5.59 1.21
N TYR A 48 2.35 -4.69 0.32
CA TYR A 48 1.55 -3.48 0.10
C TYR A 48 0.94 -3.55 -1.30
N PRO A 49 -0.28 -4.08 -1.43
CA PRO A 49 -0.93 -4.20 -2.72
C PRO A 49 -1.30 -2.83 -3.29
N ASP A 50 -0.80 -2.50 -4.48
CA ASP A 50 -1.28 -1.35 -5.24
C ASP A 50 -2.52 -1.75 -6.02
N THR A 51 -3.63 -1.08 -5.73
CA THR A 51 -4.88 -1.23 -6.45
C THR A 51 -5.25 0.05 -7.18
N ILE A 52 -5.88 -0.09 -8.32
CA ILE A 52 -6.52 1.00 -9.03
C ILE A 52 -8.02 0.79 -8.98
N SER A 53 -8.75 1.86 -8.68
CA SER A 53 -10.22 1.85 -8.73
C SER A 53 -10.67 2.34 -10.09
N ALA A 54 -11.62 1.63 -10.67
CA ALA A 54 -12.20 1.94 -11.96
C ALA A 54 -13.70 1.65 -11.94
N ARG A 55 -14.47 2.37 -12.75
CA ARG A 55 -15.92 2.14 -12.85
C ARG A 55 -16.20 0.84 -13.57
N ILE A 56 -17.08 0.01 -12.99
CA ILE A 56 -17.59 -1.21 -13.60
C ILE A 56 -19.07 -1.09 -13.89
N GLU A 57 -19.49 -1.64 -15.02
CA GLU A 57 -20.89 -1.85 -15.37
C GLU A 57 -21.11 -3.32 -15.67
N MET A 58 -22.08 -3.92 -15.01
CA MET A 58 -22.42 -5.33 -15.18
C MET A 58 -23.27 -5.51 -16.45
N THR A 59 -22.69 -6.16 -17.43
CA THR A 59 -23.37 -6.50 -18.69
C THR A 59 -24.30 -7.69 -18.49
N ASP A 60 -23.90 -8.66 -17.67
CA ASP A 60 -24.66 -9.87 -17.35
C ASP A 60 -24.35 -10.27 -15.89
N ARG A 61 -24.98 -11.35 -15.41
CA ARG A 61 -24.83 -11.87 -14.03
C ARG A 61 -23.38 -12.24 -13.66
N GLN A 62 -22.57 -12.59 -14.66
CA GLN A 62 -21.20 -13.03 -14.46
C GLN A 62 -20.18 -12.23 -15.26
N GLN A 63 -20.62 -11.24 -16.03
CA GLN A 63 -19.72 -10.46 -16.88
C GLN A 63 -19.97 -8.97 -16.68
N GLY A 64 -18.89 -8.24 -16.57
CA GLY A 64 -18.92 -6.78 -16.46
C GLY A 64 -17.85 -6.15 -17.34
N THR A 65 -18.05 -4.91 -17.64
CA THR A 65 -17.14 -4.06 -18.40
C THR A 65 -16.58 -3.00 -17.48
N VAL A 66 -15.26 -2.85 -17.47
CA VAL A 66 -14.54 -1.88 -16.64
C VAL A 66 -13.85 -0.87 -17.53
N ASP A 67 -14.05 0.41 -17.24
CA ASP A 67 -13.37 1.51 -17.90
C ASP A 67 -12.15 1.92 -17.09
N ILE A 68 -10.95 1.62 -17.60
CA ILE A 68 -9.67 1.79 -16.90
C ILE A 68 -8.91 2.96 -17.50
N PRO A 69 -8.34 3.88 -16.68
CA PRO A 69 -7.52 4.97 -17.21
C PRO A 69 -6.37 4.46 -18.08
N TYR A 70 -6.17 5.07 -19.24
CA TYR A 70 -5.26 4.59 -20.29
C TYR A 70 -3.80 4.46 -19.82
N LYS A 71 -3.40 5.22 -18.82
CA LYS A 71 -2.06 5.14 -18.20
C LYS A 71 -1.71 3.74 -17.67
N TYR A 72 -2.71 2.89 -17.42
CA TYR A 72 -2.53 1.53 -16.89
C TYR A 72 -2.62 0.43 -17.95
N VAL A 73 -2.72 0.78 -19.25
CA VAL A 73 -2.90 -0.18 -20.36
C VAL A 73 -1.83 -1.28 -20.40
N ASN A 74 -0.59 -0.93 -20.04
CA ASN A 74 0.52 -1.88 -20.01
C ASN A 74 0.56 -2.75 -18.74
N THR A 75 -0.09 -2.32 -17.68
CA THR A 75 -0.06 -2.97 -16.36
C THR A 75 -1.23 -3.93 -16.19
N VAL A 76 -2.39 -3.54 -16.69
CA VAL A 76 -3.61 -4.34 -16.57
C VAL A 76 -3.70 -5.33 -17.72
N LYS A 77 -3.48 -6.60 -17.40
CA LYS A 77 -3.48 -7.70 -18.40
C LYS A 77 -4.54 -8.74 -18.03
N LYS A 78 -4.89 -9.58 -19.01
CA LYS A 78 -5.73 -10.76 -18.79
C LYS A 78 -5.19 -11.63 -17.64
N GLY A 79 -6.08 -12.14 -16.80
CA GLY A 79 -5.76 -12.97 -15.64
C GLY A 79 -5.53 -12.20 -14.34
N LYS A 80 -5.60 -10.86 -14.34
CA LYS A 80 -5.52 -10.08 -13.10
C LYS A 80 -6.79 -10.22 -12.29
N ASN A 81 -6.62 -10.31 -10.96
CA ASN A 81 -7.73 -10.35 -10.03
C ASN A 81 -8.35 -8.96 -9.86
N VAL A 82 -9.66 -8.94 -9.73
CA VAL A 82 -10.47 -7.74 -9.54
C VAL A 82 -11.41 -7.96 -8.37
N SER A 83 -11.42 -7.02 -7.43
CA SER A 83 -12.43 -6.95 -6.38
C SER A 83 -13.50 -5.97 -6.83
N ILE A 84 -14.78 -6.36 -6.77
CA ILE A 84 -15.91 -5.62 -7.31
C ILE A 84 -16.85 -5.26 -6.18
N GLU A 85 -17.14 -3.99 -6.05
CA GLU A 85 -18.10 -3.42 -5.11
C GLU A 85 -19.23 -2.80 -5.90
N LEU A 86 -20.41 -3.42 -5.87
CA LEU A 86 -21.58 -2.95 -6.62
C LEU A 86 -22.40 -1.99 -5.77
N GLU A 87 -22.91 -0.95 -6.40
CA GLU A 87 -23.83 0.00 -5.76
C GLU A 87 -25.08 -0.71 -5.22
N GLY A 88 -25.43 -0.41 -3.97
CA GLY A 88 -26.57 -1.04 -3.29
C GLY A 88 -26.22 -2.27 -2.45
N TYR A 89 -24.99 -2.75 -2.52
CA TYR A 89 -24.48 -3.84 -1.67
C TYR A 89 -23.28 -3.38 -0.88
N ASP A 90 -23.51 -3.15 0.42
CA ASP A 90 -22.45 -2.75 1.33
C ASP A 90 -21.42 -3.87 1.49
N THR A 91 -20.16 -3.54 1.26
CA THR A 91 -19.03 -4.48 1.33
C THR A 91 -18.84 -5.05 2.74
N GLU A 92 -19.21 -4.30 3.79
CA GLU A 92 -19.13 -4.77 5.18
C GLU A 92 -20.13 -5.88 5.47
N MET A 93 -21.33 -5.82 4.87
CA MET A 93 -22.40 -6.79 5.09
C MET A 93 -22.32 -7.98 4.13
N TYR A 94 -22.06 -7.73 2.85
CA TYR A 94 -22.16 -8.73 1.79
C TYR A 94 -20.79 -9.22 1.30
N GLY A 95 -19.72 -8.49 1.59
CA GLY A 95 -18.40 -8.71 1.03
C GLY A 95 -18.29 -8.22 -0.41
N ALA A 96 -17.08 -8.03 -0.89
CA ALA A 96 -16.81 -7.72 -2.28
C ALA A 96 -16.95 -8.96 -3.16
N ALA A 97 -17.47 -8.80 -4.37
CA ALA A 97 -17.44 -9.86 -5.37
C ALA A 97 -16.03 -9.97 -5.98
N ASN A 98 -15.59 -11.19 -6.24
CA ASN A 98 -14.30 -11.44 -6.84
C ASN A 98 -14.44 -11.80 -8.31
N GLY A 99 -13.58 -11.24 -9.14
CA GLY A 99 -13.56 -11.50 -10.57
C GLY A 99 -12.14 -11.54 -11.13
N THR A 100 -12.07 -11.86 -12.41
CA THR A 100 -10.82 -11.94 -13.15
C THR A 100 -10.98 -11.28 -14.51
N ILE A 101 -9.98 -10.53 -14.96
CA ILE A 101 -9.95 -9.93 -16.28
C ILE A 101 -9.80 -11.03 -17.33
N THR A 102 -10.80 -11.13 -18.22
CA THR A 102 -10.82 -12.14 -19.29
C THR A 102 -10.26 -11.61 -20.62
N ALA A 103 -10.54 -10.34 -20.91
CA ALA A 103 -10.05 -9.68 -22.12
C ALA A 103 -9.84 -8.18 -21.85
N THR A 104 -8.92 -7.58 -22.61
CA THR A 104 -8.68 -6.13 -22.60
C THR A 104 -8.73 -5.64 -24.04
N SER A 105 -9.44 -4.52 -24.25
CA SER A 105 -9.43 -3.80 -25.53
C SER A 105 -8.54 -2.56 -25.38
N PRO A 106 -7.33 -2.58 -25.91
CA PRO A 106 -6.38 -1.48 -25.69
C PRO A 106 -6.71 -0.20 -26.48
N THR A 107 -7.83 -0.21 -27.23
CA THR A 107 -8.26 0.95 -28.02
C THR A 107 -8.68 2.08 -27.08
N PRO A 108 -8.05 3.26 -27.15
CA PRO A 108 -8.41 4.37 -26.29
C PRO A 108 -9.80 4.92 -26.63
N ARG A 109 -10.61 5.15 -25.61
CA ARG A 109 -11.88 5.85 -25.70
C ARG A 109 -11.81 7.12 -24.86
N GLN A 110 -12.27 8.24 -25.42
CA GLN A 110 -12.36 9.49 -24.69
C GLN A 110 -13.63 9.53 -23.84
N THR A 111 -13.48 9.83 -22.56
CA THR A 111 -14.57 10.09 -21.63
C THR A 111 -14.41 11.47 -21.02
N ALA A 112 -15.40 11.95 -20.26
CA ALA A 112 -15.32 13.22 -19.56
C ALA A 112 -14.14 13.28 -18.56
N GLU A 113 -13.71 12.13 -18.06
CA GLU A 113 -12.62 11.97 -17.08
C GLU A 113 -11.23 11.73 -17.75
N GLY A 114 -11.19 11.65 -19.09
CA GLY A 114 -9.95 11.43 -19.86
C GLY A 114 -9.99 10.19 -20.73
N SER A 115 -8.82 9.79 -21.22
CA SER A 115 -8.67 8.58 -22.04
C SER A 115 -8.74 7.33 -21.19
N VAL A 116 -9.64 6.42 -21.54
CA VAL A 116 -9.80 5.11 -20.91
C VAL A 116 -9.68 3.99 -21.94
N PHE A 117 -9.41 2.78 -21.49
CA PHE A 117 -9.57 1.56 -22.26
C PHE A 117 -10.50 0.61 -21.53
N THR A 118 -11.10 -0.30 -22.27
CA THR A 118 -12.14 -1.20 -21.73
C THR A 118 -11.55 -2.57 -21.45
N ALA A 119 -11.86 -3.12 -20.28
CA ALA A 119 -11.56 -4.50 -19.93
C ALA A 119 -12.84 -5.26 -19.60
N GLN A 120 -12.88 -6.53 -20.00
CA GLN A 120 -13.95 -7.45 -19.63
C GLN A 120 -13.54 -8.22 -18.38
N VAL A 121 -14.44 -8.25 -17.40
CA VAL A 121 -14.26 -8.97 -16.15
C VAL A 121 -15.30 -10.07 -16.05
N LYS A 122 -14.85 -11.27 -15.66
CA LYS A 122 -15.71 -12.38 -15.30
C LYS A 122 -15.76 -12.50 -13.78
N VAL A 123 -16.94 -12.43 -13.20
CA VAL A 123 -17.17 -12.66 -11.76
C VAL A 123 -17.01 -14.15 -11.47
N THR A 124 -16.17 -14.47 -10.49
CA THR A 124 -15.87 -15.85 -10.11
C THR A 124 -16.60 -16.22 -8.81
N ASP A 125 -16.69 -15.28 -7.87
CA ASP A 125 -17.34 -15.48 -6.58
C ASP A 125 -18.15 -14.25 -6.20
N CYS A 126 -19.41 -14.46 -5.80
CA CYS A 126 -20.31 -13.40 -5.35
C CYS A 126 -21.37 -14.00 -4.43
N LYS A 127 -21.58 -13.37 -3.28
CA LYS A 127 -22.57 -13.83 -2.26
C LYS A 127 -23.98 -13.30 -2.50
N TYR A 128 -24.16 -12.42 -3.47
CA TYR A 128 -25.46 -11.80 -3.78
C TYR A 128 -25.79 -11.90 -5.27
N LYS A 129 -27.04 -11.66 -5.61
CA LYS A 129 -27.51 -11.79 -6.98
C LYS A 129 -27.19 -10.53 -7.79
N ILE A 130 -26.31 -10.69 -8.76
CA ILE A 130 -25.99 -9.63 -9.71
C ILE A 130 -27.07 -9.54 -10.79
N ILE A 131 -27.44 -8.31 -11.15
CA ILE A 131 -28.40 -7.99 -12.19
C ILE A 131 -27.67 -7.17 -13.26
N SER A 132 -28.00 -7.40 -14.53
CA SER A 132 -27.48 -6.61 -15.65
C SER A 132 -27.85 -5.13 -15.49
N GLY A 133 -26.91 -4.24 -15.79
CA GLY A 133 -27.04 -2.80 -15.63
C GLY A 133 -26.63 -2.26 -14.25
N MET A 134 -26.24 -3.12 -13.31
CA MET A 134 -25.66 -2.65 -12.05
C MET A 134 -24.29 -2.00 -12.28
N THR A 135 -24.07 -0.90 -11.59
CA THR A 135 -22.81 -0.15 -11.61
C THR A 135 -22.08 -0.29 -10.27
N GLY A 136 -20.80 0.00 -10.29
CA GLY A 136 -19.99 -0.07 -9.08
C GLY A 136 -18.54 0.32 -9.32
N THR A 137 -17.71 -0.04 -8.36
CA THR A 137 -16.27 0.17 -8.38
C THR A 137 -15.53 -1.16 -8.48
N ALA A 138 -14.64 -1.27 -9.44
CA ALA A 138 -13.73 -2.39 -9.60
C ALA A 138 -12.34 -2.00 -9.11
N SER A 139 -11.82 -2.68 -8.12
CA SER A 139 -10.46 -2.53 -7.60
C SER A 139 -9.56 -3.60 -8.21
N ILE A 140 -8.64 -3.19 -9.08
CA ILE A 140 -7.76 -4.09 -9.83
C ILE A 140 -6.39 -4.10 -9.17
N LEU A 141 -5.87 -5.28 -8.82
CA LEU A 141 -4.54 -5.44 -8.28
C LEU A 141 -3.49 -5.22 -9.37
N VAL A 142 -2.72 -4.14 -9.24
CA VAL A 142 -1.67 -3.76 -10.20
C VAL A 142 -0.33 -4.37 -9.83
N SER A 143 0.08 -4.18 -8.57
CA SER A 143 1.36 -4.65 -8.05
C SER A 143 1.18 -5.24 -6.64
N ASN A 144 2.02 -6.20 -6.32
CA ASN A 144 2.07 -6.81 -5.00
C ASN A 144 3.49 -6.70 -4.44
N GLU A 145 4.05 -5.50 -4.48
CA GLU A 145 5.39 -5.22 -3.99
C GLU A 145 5.40 -5.03 -2.48
N SER A 146 6.50 -5.41 -1.82
CA SER A 146 6.65 -5.15 -0.40
C SER A 146 6.97 -3.67 -0.15
N VAL A 147 6.66 -3.19 1.06
CA VAL A 147 6.96 -1.80 1.48
C VAL A 147 8.42 -1.46 1.28
N LEU A 148 9.32 -2.38 1.61
CA LEU A 148 10.76 -2.19 1.46
C LEU A 148 11.18 -2.04 -0.01
N GLN A 149 10.66 -2.89 -0.90
CA GLN A 149 10.96 -2.82 -2.34
C GLN A 149 10.55 -1.46 -2.92
N ARG A 150 9.39 -0.95 -2.52
CA ARG A 150 8.90 0.36 -2.96
C ARG A 150 9.78 1.52 -2.51
N ILE A 151 10.28 1.48 -1.27
CA ILE A 151 11.19 2.50 -0.74
C ILE A 151 12.52 2.47 -1.49
N VAL A 152 13.10 1.29 -1.68
CA VAL A 152 14.37 1.11 -2.38
C VAL A 152 14.27 1.60 -3.83
N GLN A 153 13.22 1.25 -4.56
CA GLN A 153 13.01 1.71 -5.94
C GLN A 153 12.89 3.23 -6.04
N ARG A 154 12.23 3.89 -5.08
CA ARG A 154 12.14 5.35 -5.06
C ARG A 154 13.49 6.01 -4.87
N ILE A 155 14.34 5.46 -4.00
CA ILE A 155 15.69 5.99 -3.75
C ILE A 155 16.58 5.79 -4.97
N THR A 156 16.52 4.61 -5.61
CA THR A 156 17.33 4.29 -6.79
C THR A 156 16.95 5.11 -8.02
N ASN A 157 15.69 5.52 -8.17
CA ASN A 157 15.23 6.35 -9.28
C ASN A 157 15.53 7.86 -9.12
N ILE A 158 16.06 8.29 -7.97
CA ILE A 158 16.43 9.68 -7.70
C ILE A 158 17.93 9.94 -7.99
N ILE A 159 18.73 8.87 -8.09
CA ILE A 159 20.15 8.91 -8.41
C ILE A 159 20.35 8.69 -9.90
#